data_5e92924b03fd329a00d0382abe17918d
#
_entry.id   5e92924b03fd329a00d0382abe17918d
#
_cell.length_a   1.000
_cell.length_b   1.000
_cell.length_c   1.000
_cell.angle_alpha   90.00
_cell.angle_beta   90.00
_cell.angle_gamma   90.00
#
_symmetry.space_group_name_H-M   'P 1'
#
loop_
_entity.id
_entity.type
_entity.pdbx_description
1 polymer ?
#
loop_
_entity_poly.entity_id
_entity_poly.type
_entity_poly.pdbx_seq_one_letter_code
_entity_poly.pdbx_strand_id
1 'polypeptide(L)'
;GSADRNIYGLNAENGQLLWKVVAQEPVFGAVTIDNGLAYVGASDHTFRAIDIHTGKVVWSYDKVKGYIETKPLITDNKVIFGAWDNTLYALDKTNGKELWKWTGGLTRMHFSPAAVWPVAAEGKVFIADPQRALTAIDVNNGETIWRTFESQVRETVGLSEDETRIYSKTMNDSIVCFATQGNTPKKLWASNVGFGYEHAPSMPQEKEGVMYGSTKEGLIFALNAQTGEVIWKHKIGNSLINTVVPLNKKEVLFTATSGEVGLLKMK
;
A
#
# COMPACT_ATOMS: atom_id res chain seq x y z
N GLY A 1 -14.91 1.10 -1.68
CA GLY A 1 -15.21 1.72 -0.38
C GLY A 1 -15.61 3.18 -0.52
N SER A 2 -16.48 3.67 0.35
CA SER A 2 -16.94 5.05 0.29
C SER A 2 -17.03 5.70 1.67
N ALA A 3 -16.81 7.02 1.72
CA ALA A 3 -16.97 7.81 2.95
C ALA A 3 -18.43 7.87 3.44
N ASP A 4 -19.39 7.45 2.63
CA ASP A 4 -20.80 7.34 3.00
C ASP A 4 -21.13 6.07 3.81
N ARG A 5 -20.11 5.36 4.31
CA ARG A 5 -20.20 4.14 5.11
C ARG A 5 -20.66 2.91 4.33
N ASN A 6 -20.44 2.88 3.01
CA ASN A 6 -20.84 1.74 2.21
C ASN A 6 -19.66 1.15 1.42
N ILE A 7 -19.78 -0.14 1.15
CA ILE A 7 -18.98 -0.88 0.20
C ILE A 7 -19.89 -1.26 -0.94
N TYR A 8 -19.51 -0.92 -2.18
CA TYR A 8 -20.32 -1.11 -3.36
C TYR A 8 -19.70 -2.12 -4.31
N GLY A 9 -20.51 -3.04 -4.82
CA GLY A 9 -20.22 -3.83 -5.99
C GLY A 9 -20.96 -3.27 -7.19
N LEU A 10 -20.20 -2.87 -8.21
CA LEU A 10 -20.72 -2.27 -9.43
C LEU A 10 -20.39 -3.15 -10.63
N ASN A 11 -21.30 -3.18 -11.60
CA ASN A 11 -21.04 -3.77 -12.90
C ASN A 11 -19.97 -2.94 -13.64
N ALA A 12 -18.85 -3.57 -14.03
CA ALA A 12 -17.71 -2.88 -14.64
C ALA A 12 -18.00 -2.29 -16.04
N GLU A 13 -19.00 -2.82 -16.75
CA GLU A 13 -19.34 -2.36 -18.11
C GLU A 13 -20.23 -1.12 -18.12
N ASN A 14 -21.14 -1.01 -17.15
CA ASN A 14 -22.18 0.02 -17.19
C ASN A 14 -22.37 0.79 -15.87
N GLY A 15 -21.61 0.45 -14.80
CA GLY A 15 -21.65 1.12 -13.51
C GLY A 15 -22.91 0.84 -12.68
N GLN A 16 -23.78 -0.08 -13.09
CA GLN A 16 -24.99 -0.42 -12.33
C GLN A 16 -24.63 -1.06 -10.99
N LEU A 17 -25.39 -0.70 -9.95
CA LEU A 17 -25.25 -1.29 -8.63
C LEU A 17 -25.69 -2.76 -8.66
N LEU A 18 -24.75 -3.65 -8.29
CA LEU A 18 -25.03 -5.08 -8.11
C LEU A 18 -25.42 -5.38 -6.66
N TRP A 19 -24.65 -4.86 -5.73
CA TRP A 19 -24.89 -5.03 -4.29
C TRP A 19 -24.24 -3.91 -3.47
N LYS A 20 -24.67 -3.79 -2.22
CA LYS A 20 -24.15 -2.85 -1.25
C LYS A 20 -24.05 -3.49 0.12
N VAL A 21 -22.91 -3.30 0.81
CA VAL A 21 -22.71 -3.66 2.21
C VAL A 21 -22.55 -2.40 3.03
N VAL A 22 -23.33 -2.28 4.12
CA VAL A 22 -23.28 -1.13 5.03
C VAL A 22 -22.26 -1.40 6.13
N ALA A 23 -21.29 -0.49 6.29
CA ALA A 23 -20.41 -0.39 7.44
C ALA A 23 -20.97 0.62 8.47
N GLN A 24 -20.49 0.58 9.71
CA GLN A 24 -20.98 1.55 10.73
C GLN A 24 -20.29 2.90 10.60
N GLU A 25 -19.06 2.94 10.04
CA GLU A 25 -18.26 4.13 9.84
C GLU A 25 -17.66 4.16 8.41
N PRO A 26 -17.06 5.28 7.96
CA PRO A 26 -16.51 5.43 6.62
C PRO A 26 -15.54 4.33 6.20
N VAL A 27 -15.50 4.03 4.90
CA VAL A 27 -14.62 3.02 4.31
C VAL A 27 -13.58 3.73 3.44
N PHE A 28 -12.45 4.10 4.04
CA PHE A 28 -11.32 4.76 3.36
C PHE A 28 -10.29 3.75 2.84
N GLY A 29 -10.27 2.54 3.40
CA GLY A 29 -9.38 1.47 2.98
C GLY A 29 -9.62 1.04 1.54
N ALA A 30 -8.54 0.70 0.85
CA ALA A 30 -8.63 0.10 -0.47
C ALA A 30 -9.14 -1.34 -0.36
N VAL A 31 -9.83 -1.80 -1.40
CA VAL A 31 -10.32 -3.18 -1.51
C VAL A 31 -9.30 -4.02 -2.26
N THR A 32 -8.99 -5.21 -1.75
CA THR A 32 -8.23 -6.24 -2.47
C THR A 32 -9.12 -7.42 -2.78
N ILE A 33 -9.09 -7.90 -4.02
CA ILE A 33 -9.90 -9.05 -4.47
C ILE A 33 -8.99 -10.25 -4.70
N ASP A 34 -9.38 -11.39 -4.12
CA ASP A 34 -8.74 -12.68 -4.35
C ASP A 34 -9.78 -13.81 -4.30
N ASN A 35 -9.72 -14.72 -5.26
CA ASN A 35 -10.56 -15.94 -5.33
C ASN A 35 -12.06 -15.69 -5.07
N GLY A 36 -12.64 -14.64 -5.67
CA GLY A 36 -14.06 -14.32 -5.55
C GLY A 36 -14.47 -13.62 -4.25
N LEU A 37 -13.50 -13.26 -3.39
CA LEU A 37 -13.72 -12.49 -2.17
C LEU A 37 -13.09 -11.10 -2.27
N ALA A 38 -13.79 -10.10 -1.79
CA ALA A 38 -13.30 -8.75 -1.57
C ALA A 38 -12.94 -8.57 -0.09
N TYR A 39 -11.68 -8.20 0.17
CA TYR A 39 -11.14 -7.96 1.50
C TYR A 39 -11.03 -6.47 1.75
N VAL A 40 -11.65 -5.97 2.82
CA VAL A 40 -11.72 -4.54 3.11
C VAL A 40 -11.83 -4.26 4.60
N GLY A 41 -11.08 -3.26 5.04
CA GLY A 41 -11.23 -2.67 6.38
C GLY A 41 -12.00 -1.36 6.33
N ALA A 42 -12.59 -0.96 7.45
CA ALA A 42 -13.30 0.29 7.58
C ALA A 42 -12.95 1.01 8.89
N SER A 43 -13.39 2.27 9.01
CA SER A 43 -13.19 3.05 10.23
C SER A 43 -14.04 2.57 11.41
N ASP A 44 -14.95 1.62 11.19
CA ASP A 44 -15.72 0.93 12.23
C ASP A 44 -14.95 -0.20 12.93
N HIS A 45 -13.62 -0.23 12.78
CA HIS A 45 -12.73 -1.19 13.41
C HIS A 45 -12.94 -2.65 12.97
N THR A 46 -13.66 -2.85 11.86
CA THR A 46 -13.98 -4.19 11.37
C THR A 46 -13.33 -4.45 10.02
N PHE A 47 -12.66 -5.59 9.92
CA PHE A 47 -12.16 -6.12 8.67
C PHE A 47 -13.11 -7.20 8.14
N ARG A 48 -13.39 -7.20 6.83
CA ARG A 48 -14.42 -8.05 6.22
C ARG A 48 -13.90 -8.75 4.98
N ALA A 49 -14.38 -10.00 4.76
CA ALA A 49 -14.35 -10.67 3.48
C ALA A 49 -15.79 -10.77 2.94
N ILE A 50 -15.99 -10.30 1.72
CA ILE A 50 -17.29 -10.17 1.07
C ILE A 50 -17.24 -10.96 -0.23
N ASP A 51 -18.23 -11.80 -0.47
CA ASP A 51 -18.41 -12.47 -1.76
C ASP A 51 -18.74 -11.44 -2.85
N ILE A 52 -17.91 -11.36 -3.89
CA ILE A 52 -18.02 -10.33 -4.93
C ILE A 52 -19.26 -10.46 -5.82
N HIS A 53 -19.87 -11.63 -5.88
CA HIS A 53 -21.04 -11.88 -6.73
C HIS A 53 -22.36 -11.54 -6.02
N THR A 54 -22.39 -11.77 -4.70
CA THR A 54 -23.64 -11.64 -3.91
C THR A 54 -23.64 -10.46 -2.95
N GLY A 55 -22.47 -9.90 -2.61
CA GLY A 55 -22.32 -8.89 -1.54
C GLY A 55 -22.46 -9.47 -0.13
N LYS A 56 -22.54 -10.79 0.02
CA LYS A 56 -22.65 -11.43 1.34
C LYS A 56 -21.33 -11.34 2.08
N VAL A 57 -21.36 -10.86 3.32
CA VAL A 57 -20.20 -10.95 4.23
C VAL A 57 -20.00 -12.42 4.60
N VAL A 58 -18.87 -12.99 4.18
CA VAL A 58 -18.50 -14.38 4.43
C VAL A 58 -17.96 -14.54 5.84
N TRP A 59 -17.10 -13.62 6.25
CA TRP A 59 -16.61 -13.49 7.62
C TRP A 59 -16.23 -12.04 7.94
N SER A 60 -16.17 -11.72 9.23
CA SER A 60 -15.69 -10.45 9.75
C SER A 60 -14.79 -10.64 10.94
N TYR A 61 -13.85 -9.71 11.14
CA TYR A 61 -12.96 -9.63 12.29
C TYR A 61 -13.10 -8.25 12.93
N ASP A 62 -13.61 -8.19 14.16
CA ASP A 62 -14.00 -6.99 14.91
C ASP A 62 -13.12 -6.69 16.14
N LYS A 63 -11.92 -7.30 16.21
CA LYS A 63 -11.01 -7.15 17.35
C LYS A 63 -9.92 -6.09 17.13
N VAL A 64 -10.02 -5.33 16.05
CA VAL A 64 -9.13 -4.20 15.76
C VAL A 64 -9.51 -3.02 16.64
N LYS A 65 -8.52 -2.34 17.21
CA LYS A 65 -8.77 -1.20 18.14
C LYS A 65 -8.64 0.16 17.47
N GLY A 66 -8.25 0.20 16.19
CA GLY A 66 -8.06 1.42 15.41
C GLY A 66 -8.73 1.34 14.04
N TYR A 67 -8.82 2.46 13.35
CA TYR A 67 -9.33 2.53 11.98
C TYR A 67 -8.45 1.72 11.03
N ILE A 68 -9.06 1.17 9.97
CA ILE A 68 -8.36 0.39 8.94
C ILE A 68 -8.47 1.13 7.62
N GLU A 69 -7.36 1.70 7.14
CA GLU A 69 -7.31 2.54 5.93
C GLU A 69 -6.34 2.01 4.88
N THR A 70 -5.59 0.96 5.19
CA THR A 70 -4.61 0.36 4.29
C THR A 70 -5.25 -0.41 3.13
N LYS A 71 -4.44 -0.72 2.12
CA LYS A 71 -4.76 -1.75 1.13
C LYS A 71 -4.33 -3.10 1.69
N PRO A 72 -5.23 -4.08 1.85
CA PRO A 72 -4.86 -5.41 2.33
C PRO A 72 -3.91 -6.13 1.36
N LEU A 73 -2.86 -6.74 1.89
CA LEU A 73 -2.00 -7.67 1.17
C LEU A 73 -2.58 -9.08 1.27
N ILE A 74 -2.68 -9.76 0.14
CA ILE A 74 -3.01 -11.18 0.10
C ILE A 74 -1.75 -11.99 -0.18
N THR A 75 -1.50 -13.00 0.64
CA THR A 75 -0.51 -14.05 0.42
C THR A 75 -1.23 -15.39 0.29
N ASP A 76 -0.52 -16.52 0.21
CA ASP A 76 -1.09 -17.86 0.01
C ASP A 76 -2.37 -18.12 0.81
N ASN A 77 -2.28 -18.06 2.13
CA ASN A 77 -3.39 -18.34 3.03
C ASN A 77 -3.72 -17.17 3.98
N LYS A 78 -3.11 -16.00 3.80
CA LYS A 78 -3.26 -14.87 4.72
C LYS A 78 -3.76 -13.62 4.03
N VAL A 79 -4.49 -12.81 4.78
CA VAL A 79 -4.71 -11.39 4.51
C VAL A 79 -4.00 -10.59 5.59
N ILE A 80 -3.20 -9.61 5.17
CA ILE A 80 -2.35 -8.79 6.04
C ILE A 80 -2.70 -7.32 5.86
N PHE A 81 -2.94 -6.61 6.96
CA PHE A 81 -3.32 -5.19 6.95
C PHE A 81 -2.87 -4.46 8.21
N GLY A 82 -2.61 -3.19 8.09
CA GLY A 82 -2.29 -2.31 9.21
C GLY A 82 -3.51 -1.56 9.73
N ALA A 83 -3.49 -1.15 11.00
CA ALA A 83 -4.53 -0.34 11.61
C ALA A 83 -3.97 0.77 12.50
N TRP A 84 -4.78 1.77 12.83
CA TRP A 84 -4.42 2.92 13.68
C TRP A 84 -4.35 2.57 15.18
N ASP A 85 -4.03 1.33 15.50
CA ASP A 85 -3.75 0.83 16.86
C ASP A 85 -2.33 0.30 17.03
N ASN A 86 -1.40 0.76 16.22
CA ASN A 86 0.01 0.34 16.16
C ASN A 86 0.24 -1.11 15.70
N THR A 87 -0.76 -1.75 15.12
CA THR A 87 -0.71 -3.18 14.82
C THR A 87 -0.81 -3.46 13.32
N LEU A 88 0.05 -4.34 12.85
CA LEU A 88 -0.12 -5.08 11.60
C LEU A 88 -0.71 -6.44 11.93
N TYR A 89 -1.83 -6.76 11.31
CA TYR A 89 -2.58 -7.99 11.52
C TYR A 89 -2.39 -8.97 10.37
N ALA A 90 -2.30 -10.25 10.67
CA ALA A 90 -2.43 -11.31 9.68
C ALA A 90 -3.56 -12.26 10.09
N LEU A 91 -4.53 -12.40 9.22
CA LEU A 91 -5.66 -13.31 9.41
C LEU A 91 -5.62 -14.41 8.35
N ASP A 92 -6.15 -15.58 8.68
CA ASP A 92 -6.48 -16.60 7.70
C ASP A 92 -7.53 -16.06 6.72
N LYS A 93 -7.19 -15.99 5.44
CA LYS A 93 -8.05 -15.37 4.43
C LYS A 93 -9.37 -16.10 4.19
N THR A 94 -9.49 -17.37 4.59
CA THR A 94 -10.68 -18.19 4.36
C THR A 94 -11.74 -18.04 5.44
N ASN A 95 -11.33 -17.76 6.68
CA ASN A 95 -12.22 -17.79 7.84
C ASN A 95 -12.06 -16.60 8.81
N GLY A 96 -11.10 -15.70 8.56
CA GLY A 96 -10.84 -14.51 9.38
C GLY A 96 -10.19 -14.78 10.73
N LYS A 97 -9.68 -16.02 10.99
CA LYS A 97 -8.98 -16.33 12.24
C LYS A 97 -7.65 -15.59 12.30
N GLU A 98 -7.36 -14.95 13.43
CA GLU A 98 -6.07 -14.32 13.69
C GLU A 98 -4.95 -15.36 13.71
N LEU A 99 -3.91 -15.12 12.91
CA LEU A 99 -2.72 -15.97 12.83
C LEU A 99 -1.56 -15.35 13.61
N TRP A 100 -1.29 -14.06 13.41
CA TRP A 100 -0.29 -13.32 14.14
C TRP A 100 -0.55 -11.80 14.10
N LYS A 101 0.14 -11.10 14.98
CA LYS A 101 0.21 -9.63 15.04
C LYS A 101 1.64 -9.17 15.13
N TRP A 102 1.93 -8.03 14.53
CA TRP A 102 3.21 -7.34 14.68
C TRP A 102 2.99 -5.90 15.15
N THR A 103 3.88 -5.40 16.01
CA THR A 103 3.92 -4.01 16.43
C THR A 103 5.34 -3.46 16.34
N GLY A 104 5.47 -2.17 16.03
CA GLY A 104 6.77 -1.49 15.98
C GLY A 104 7.35 -1.16 17.35
N GLY A 105 6.68 -1.52 18.44
CA GLY A 105 7.13 -1.30 19.82
C GLY A 105 6.79 0.06 20.41
N LEU A 106 6.32 1.05 19.62
CA LEU A 106 5.84 2.34 20.11
C LEU A 106 4.31 2.34 20.22
N THR A 107 3.79 3.00 21.23
CA THR A 107 2.35 2.97 21.59
C THR A 107 1.55 4.16 21.07
N ARG A 108 2.21 5.15 20.45
CA ARG A 108 1.51 6.34 19.94
C ARG A 108 0.83 6.02 18.61
N MET A 109 -0.44 6.38 18.47
CA MET A 109 -1.27 6.11 17.29
C MET A 109 -0.61 6.53 15.97
N HIS A 110 0.05 7.71 15.93
CA HIS A 110 0.71 8.19 14.70
C HIS A 110 1.92 7.36 14.23
N PHE A 111 2.33 6.34 14.99
CA PHE A 111 3.32 5.35 14.58
C PHE A 111 2.68 4.05 14.08
N SER A 112 1.39 4.05 13.82
CA SER A 112 0.65 2.89 13.31
C SER A 112 0.96 2.60 11.85
N PRO A 113 1.03 1.33 11.43
CA PRO A 113 1.22 0.93 10.02
C PRO A 113 -0.07 1.04 9.19
N ALA A 114 -0.95 1.98 9.52
CA ALA A 114 -2.29 2.07 8.97
C ALA A 114 -2.35 2.63 7.55
N ALA A 115 -1.40 3.47 7.15
CA ALA A 115 -1.38 4.10 5.83
C ALA A 115 -0.50 3.37 4.82
N VAL A 116 0.39 2.48 5.27
CA VAL A 116 1.27 1.72 4.37
C VAL A 116 0.50 0.58 3.68
N TRP A 117 0.80 0.35 2.41
CA TRP A 117 0.37 -0.85 1.71
C TRP A 117 1.46 -1.91 1.83
N PRO A 118 1.30 -2.92 2.66
CA PRO A 118 2.32 -3.94 2.81
C PRO A 118 2.52 -4.69 1.49
N VAL A 119 3.76 -5.11 1.22
CA VAL A 119 4.10 -5.96 0.08
C VAL A 119 4.81 -7.22 0.56
N ALA A 120 4.78 -8.31 -0.19
CA ALA A 120 5.43 -9.56 0.19
C ALA A 120 6.29 -10.12 -0.93
N ALA A 121 7.47 -10.62 -0.55
CA ALA A 121 8.38 -11.37 -1.40
C ALA A 121 9.30 -12.23 -0.52
N GLU A 122 9.81 -13.35 -1.04
CA GLU A 122 10.84 -14.16 -0.37
C GLU A 122 10.45 -14.60 1.06
N GLY A 123 9.17 -14.90 1.29
CA GLY A 123 8.66 -15.29 2.61
C GLY A 123 8.60 -14.16 3.64
N LYS A 124 8.72 -12.91 3.20
CA LYS A 124 8.72 -11.72 4.05
C LYS A 124 7.60 -10.76 3.67
N VAL A 125 7.10 -10.04 4.65
CA VAL A 125 6.25 -8.86 4.49
C VAL A 125 7.12 -7.62 4.73
N PHE A 126 7.05 -6.66 3.83
CA PHE A 126 7.77 -5.40 3.94
C PHE A 126 6.81 -4.25 4.19
N ILE A 127 7.16 -3.41 5.15
CA ILE A 127 6.46 -2.16 5.47
C ILE A 127 7.45 -1.01 5.67
N ALA A 128 7.02 0.20 5.31
CA ALA A 128 7.69 1.44 5.69
C ALA A 128 6.82 2.14 6.73
N ASP A 129 7.14 1.98 8.00
CA ASP A 129 6.30 2.49 9.08
C ASP A 129 6.55 3.98 9.39
N PRO A 130 5.61 4.67 10.07
CA PRO A 130 5.76 6.07 10.44
C PRO A 130 6.92 6.36 11.40
N GLN A 131 7.54 5.36 12.01
CA GLN A 131 8.77 5.52 12.79
C GLN A 131 10.00 5.74 11.89
N ARG A 132 9.81 5.83 10.58
CA ARG A 132 10.83 6.03 9.54
C ARG A 132 11.72 4.81 9.32
N ALA A 133 11.21 3.64 9.64
CA ALA A 133 11.90 2.37 9.44
C ALA A 133 11.34 1.61 8.24
N LEU A 134 12.23 1.02 7.46
CA LEU A 134 11.90 -0.07 6.56
C LEU A 134 12.06 -1.38 7.32
N THR A 135 11.03 -2.19 7.34
CA THR A 135 10.94 -3.40 8.16
C THR A 135 10.57 -4.60 7.31
N ALA A 136 11.30 -5.70 7.48
CA ALA A 136 10.96 -7.03 6.96
C ALA A 136 10.49 -7.92 8.10
N ILE A 137 9.35 -8.55 7.91
CA ILE A 137 8.65 -9.37 8.90
C ILE A 137 8.45 -10.75 8.28
N ASP A 138 8.68 -11.80 9.03
CA ASP A 138 8.39 -13.17 8.58
C ASP A 138 6.89 -13.33 8.32
N VAL A 139 6.54 -13.73 7.11
CA VAL A 139 5.14 -13.86 6.67
C VAL A 139 4.38 -14.94 7.46
N ASN A 140 5.07 -15.92 8.04
CA ASN A 140 4.45 -17.06 8.70
C ASN A 140 4.10 -16.79 10.17
N ASN A 141 4.98 -16.08 10.90
CA ASN A 141 4.86 -15.93 12.35
C ASN A 141 4.81 -14.48 12.84
N GLY A 142 5.04 -13.49 11.94
CA GLY A 142 5.03 -12.07 12.30
C GLY A 142 6.29 -11.59 13.03
N GLU A 143 7.36 -12.38 13.10
CA GLU A 143 8.61 -11.95 13.72
C GLU A 143 9.39 -10.99 12.83
N THR A 144 10.02 -9.98 13.43
CA THR A 144 10.89 -9.06 12.71
C THR A 144 12.16 -9.77 12.28
N ILE A 145 12.39 -9.91 10.96
CA ILE A 145 13.64 -10.45 10.41
C ILE A 145 14.72 -9.39 10.45
N TRP A 146 14.40 -8.18 9.97
CA TRP A 146 15.27 -7.00 10.10
C TRP A 146 14.46 -5.71 10.09
N ARG A 147 15.04 -4.66 10.62
CA ARG A 147 14.51 -3.31 10.65
C ARG A 147 15.62 -2.30 10.50
N THR A 148 15.48 -1.33 9.60
CA THR A 148 16.50 -0.29 9.36
C THR A 148 15.90 1.10 9.35
N PHE A 149 16.63 2.05 9.96
CA PHE A 149 16.32 3.49 9.99
C PHE A 149 17.25 4.29 9.07
N GLU A 150 18.15 3.62 8.36
CA GLU A 150 19.22 4.24 7.57
C GLU A 150 18.72 5.29 6.58
N SER A 151 17.59 5.00 5.92
CA SER A 151 17.05 5.87 4.86
C SER A 151 15.88 6.75 5.29
N GLN A 152 15.45 6.66 6.53
CA GLN A 152 14.32 7.43 7.07
C GLN A 152 13.09 7.43 6.15
N VAL A 153 12.65 6.26 5.73
CA VAL A 153 11.46 6.07 4.89
C VAL A 153 10.18 6.26 5.70
N ARG A 154 9.07 6.55 5.02
CA ARG A 154 7.78 6.69 5.70
C ARG A 154 6.60 6.29 4.82
N GLU A 155 5.76 5.39 5.32
CA GLU A 155 4.42 5.04 4.82
C GLU A 155 4.35 4.62 3.35
N THR A 156 5.49 4.45 2.67
CA THR A 156 5.50 4.05 1.27
C THR A 156 6.42 2.87 1.04
N VAL A 157 5.88 1.82 0.47
CA VAL A 157 6.64 0.70 -0.05
C VAL A 157 6.01 0.19 -1.34
N GLY A 158 6.84 -0.08 -2.33
CA GLY A 158 6.47 -0.71 -3.60
C GLY A 158 7.32 -1.93 -3.84
N LEU A 159 6.83 -2.88 -4.63
CA LEU A 159 7.51 -4.10 -5.02
C LEU A 159 7.82 -4.07 -6.51
N SER A 160 8.98 -4.55 -6.92
CA SER A 160 9.31 -4.76 -8.34
C SER A 160 8.47 -5.87 -8.96
N GLU A 161 8.27 -5.84 -10.28
CA GLU A 161 7.52 -6.89 -10.99
C GLU A 161 8.16 -8.28 -10.86
N ASP A 162 9.48 -8.34 -10.73
CA ASP A 162 10.24 -9.59 -10.52
C ASP A 162 10.40 -9.98 -9.03
N GLU A 163 9.77 -9.21 -8.12
CA GLU A 163 9.78 -9.41 -6.67
C GLU A 163 11.18 -9.38 -6.01
N THR A 164 12.22 -8.96 -6.75
CA THR A 164 13.60 -8.93 -6.24
C THR A 164 13.98 -7.64 -5.50
N ARG A 165 13.16 -6.58 -5.63
CA ARG A 165 13.40 -5.24 -5.09
C ARG A 165 12.17 -4.64 -4.43
N ILE A 166 12.41 -3.86 -3.39
CA ILE A 166 11.42 -2.97 -2.79
C ILE A 166 11.89 -1.52 -2.90
N TYR A 167 10.94 -0.63 -3.14
CA TYR A 167 11.14 0.80 -3.27
C TYR A 167 10.45 1.54 -2.14
N SER A 168 11.06 2.61 -1.63
CA SER A 168 10.41 3.46 -0.65
C SER A 168 10.81 4.93 -0.83
N LYS A 169 9.89 5.84 -0.57
CA LYS A 169 10.19 7.28 -0.48
C LYS A 169 10.85 7.56 0.86
N THR A 170 11.92 8.36 0.84
CA THR A 170 12.46 8.95 2.06
C THR A 170 11.66 10.19 2.45
N MET A 171 11.89 10.70 3.66
CA MET A 171 11.28 11.95 4.13
C MET A 171 11.71 13.17 3.31
N ASN A 172 12.83 13.09 2.59
CA ASN A 172 13.37 14.21 1.81
C ASN A 172 13.95 13.71 0.48
N ASP A 173 13.42 14.24 -0.61
CA ASP A 173 13.97 14.23 -1.97
C ASP A 173 14.22 12.90 -2.64
N SER A 174 14.30 11.76 -1.93
CA SER A 174 14.90 10.57 -2.50
C SER A 174 13.96 9.35 -2.51
N ILE A 175 14.22 8.48 -3.47
CA ILE A 175 13.75 7.10 -3.48
C ILE A 175 14.92 6.20 -3.12
N VAL A 176 14.66 5.18 -2.32
CA VAL A 176 15.61 4.12 -2.00
C VAL A 176 15.09 2.77 -2.45
N CYS A 177 16.02 1.93 -2.88
CA CYS A 177 15.76 0.57 -3.32
C CYS A 177 16.55 -0.41 -2.47
N PHE A 178 15.87 -1.44 -2.00
CA PHE A 178 16.49 -2.54 -1.24
C PHE A 178 16.19 -3.88 -1.90
N ALA A 179 17.10 -4.84 -1.74
CA ALA A 179 16.85 -6.22 -2.14
C ALA A 179 15.81 -6.88 -1.21
N THR A 180 14.95 -7.73 -1.79
CA THR A 180 14.02 -8.56 -1.01
C THR A 180 14.71 -9.77 -0.37
N GLN A 181 15.79 -10.26 -1.00
CA GLN A 181 16.54 -11.44 -0.55
C GLN A 181 17.42 -11.15 0.67
N GLY A 182 17.64 -12.20 1.46
CA GLY A 182 18.52 -12.17 2.63
C GLY A 182 17.82 -11.74 3.92
N ASN A 183 18.53 -11.92 5.04
CA ASN A 183 18.02 -11.64 6.39
C ASN A 183 18.62 -10.37 7.01
N THR A 184 19.24 -9.54 6.18
CA THR A 184 19.76 -8.21 6.54
C THR A 184 19.34 -7.21 5.47
N PRO A 185 19.11 -5.92 5.83
CA PRO A 185 18.75 -4.91 4.84
C PRO A 185 19.94 -4.67 3.88
N LYS A 186 19.70 -4.84 2.57
CA LYS A 186 20.69 -4.59 1.52
C LYS A 186 20.17 -3.49 0.59
N LYS A 187 20.68 -2.28 0.76
CA LYS A 187 20.39 -1.16 -0.14
C LYS A 187 21.12 -1.37 -1.47
N LEU A 188 20.38 -1.29 -2.56
CA LEU A 188 20.87 -1.43 -3.93
C LEU A 188 21.26 -0.08 -4.52
N TRP A 189 20.36 0.92 -4.37
CA TRP A 189 20.59 2.28 -4.80
C TRP A 189 19.73 3.29 -4.00
N ALA A 190 20.10 4.56 -4.09
CA ALA A 190 19.32 5.69 -3.64
C ALA A 190 19.40 6.78 -4.71
N SER A 191 18.28 7.42 -5.03
CA SER A 191 18.18 8.41 -6.08
C SER A 191 17.51 9.69 -5.58
N ASN A 192 18.19 10.81 -5.73
CA ASN A 192 17.61 12.12 -5.42
C ASN A 192 16.69 12.54 -6.57
N VAL A 193 15.41 12.69 -6.28
CA VAL A 193 14.38 13.12 -7.23
C VAL A 193 14.10 14.63 -7.09
N GLY A 194 14.43 15.23 -5.96
CA GLY A 194 14.25 16.66 -5.69
C GLY A 194 12.80 17.06 -5.45
N PHE A 195 12.02 16.27 -4.72
CA PHE A 195 10.61 16.56 -4.43
C PHE A 195 10.41 17.28 -3.08
N GLY A 196 11.47 17.51 -2.33
CA GLY A 196 11.39 18.16 -1.02
C GLY A 196 10.93 17.24 0.11
N TYR A 197 10.38 17.84 1.15
CA TYR A 197 9.79 17.10 2.26
C TYR A 197 8.49 16.41 1.85
N GLU A 198 8.46 15.09 1.97
CA GLU A 198 7.38 14.25 1.48
C GLU A 198 6.94 13.22 2.54
N HIS A 199 5.64 13.05 2.72
CA HIS A 199 5.07 12.06 3.64
C HIS A 199 3.72 11.49 3.15
N ALA A 200 3.34 11.78 1.89
CA ALA A 200 2.08 11.25 1.36
C ALA A 200 2.21 9.75 1.05
N PRO A 201 1.19 8.95 1.38
CA PRO A 201 1.21 7.49 1.19
C PRO A 201 0.87 7.11 -0.26
N SER A 202 1.60 7.67 -1.25
CA SER A 202 1.53 7.23 -2.64
C SER A 202 2.64 6.21 -2.92
N MET A 203 2.25 4.97 -3.17
CA MET A 203 3.18 3.84 -3.26
C MET A 203 3.95 3.84 -4.57
N PRO A 204 5.28 3.62 -4.57
CA PRO A 204 6.03 3.36 -5.79
C PRO A 204 5.48 2.16 -6.55
N GLN A 205 5.35 2.27 -7.87
CA GLN A 205 4.83 1.22 -8.73
C GLN A 205 5.83 0.94 -9.87
N GLU A 206 6.13 -0.32 -10.15
CA GLU A 206 7.00 -0.69 -11.28
C GLU A 206 6.18 -1.28 -12.43
N LYS A 207 6.59 -0.95 -13.66
CA LYS A 207 6.10 -1.57 -14.88
C LYS A 207 7.19 -1.61 -15.94
N GLU A 208 7.48 -2.81 -16.47
CA GLU A 208 8.45 -3.03 -17.55
C GLU A 208 9.82 -2.37 -17.30
N GLY A 209 10.33 -2.48 -16.04
CA GLY A 209 11.61 -1.94 -15.62
C GLY A 209 11.65 -0.43 -15.36
N VAL A 210 10.49 0.23 -15.31
CA VAL A 210 10.34 1.64 -14.95
C VAL A 210 9.57 1.76 -13.64
N MET A 211 10.20 2.36 -12.63
CA MET A 211 9.54 2.65 -11.35
C MET A 211 8.94 4.06 -11.38
N TYR A 212 7.64 4.15 -11.09
CA TYR A 212 6.88 5.38 -11.01
C TYR A 212 6.60 5.77 -9.57
N GLY A 213 6.64 7.06 -9.28
CA GLY A 213 6.23 7.63 -8.01
C GLY A 213 5.49 8.94 -8.18
N SER A 214 4.79 9.34 -7.14
CA SER A 214 4.05 10.60 -7.09
C SER A 214 4.18 11.28 -5.73
N THR A 215 3.82 12.57 -5.66
CA THR A 215 4.01 13.40 -4.46
C THR A 215 2.75 14.18 -4.10
N LYS A 216 2.74 14.70 -2.87
CA LYS A 216 1.70 15.59 -2.37
C LYS A 216 1.61 16.92 -3.11
N GLU A 217 2.72 17.35 -3.75
CA GLU A 217 2.81 18.62 -4.46
C GLU A 217 2.60 18.49 -5.99
N GLY A 218 1.99 17.39 -6.44
CA GLY A 218 1.60 17.23 -7.86
C GLY A 218 2.71 16.78 -8.80
N LEU A 219 3.87 16.34 -8.30
CA LEU A 219 4.93 15.76 -9.14
C LEU A 219 4.66 14.27 -9.37
N ILE A 220 4.77 13.83 -10.63
CA ILE A 220 4.91 12.41 -11.02
C ILE A 220 6.30 12.25 -11.61
N PHE A 221 6.97 11.15 -11.29
CA PHE A 221 8.32 10.88 -11.77
C PHE A 221 8.50 9.42 -12.11
N ALA A 222 9.49 9.14 -12.96
CA ALA A 222 9.88 7.80 -13.37
C ALA A 222 11.38 7.62 -13.25
N LEU A 223 11.79 6.45 -12.74
CA LEU A 223 13.19 6.05 -12.60
C LEU A 223 13.43 4.70 -13.27
N ASN A 224 14.65 4.50 -13.74
CA ASN A 224 15.11 3.17 -14.10
C ASN A 224 15.10 2.27 -12.87
N ALA A 225 14.34 1.18 -12.88
CA ALA A 225 14.15 0.31 -11.73
C ALA A 225 15.44 -0.38 -11.27
N GLN A 226 16.40 -0.60 -12.17
CA GLN A 226 17.68 -1.26 -11.87
C GLN A 226 18.72 -0.29 -11.31
N THR A 227 18.79 0.92 -11.86
CA THR A 227 19.89 1.87 -11.55
C THR A 227 19.49 3.00 -10.64
N GLY A 228 18.17 3.29 -10.53
CA GLY A 228 17.66 4.48 -9.83
C GLY A 228 17.81 5.77 -10.66
N GLU A 229 18.32 5.73 -11.90
CA GLU A 229 18.45 6.92 -12.74
C GLU A 229 17.07 7.54 -13.01
N VAL A 230 16.97 8.87 -12.83
CA VAL A 230 15.74 9.60 -13.12
C VAL A 230 15.56 9.70 -14.64
N ILE A 231 14.52 9.06 -15.16
CA ILE A 231 14.19 9.05 -16.60
C ILE A 231 13.33 10.26 -16.95
N TRP A 232 12.37 10.60 -16.10
CA TRP A 232 11.34 11.55 -16.44
C TRP A 232 10.70 12.16 -15.18
N LYS A 233 10.28 13.41 -15.28
CA LYS A 233 9.51 14.14 -14.26
C LYS A 233 8.45 15.00 -14.94
N HIS A 234 7.26 15.05 -14.34
CA HIS A 234 6.19 15.93 -14.80
C HIS A 234 5.38 16.44 -13.61
N LYS A 235 5.21 17.76 -13.55
CA LYS A 235 4.38 18.40 -12.53
C LYS A 235 3.02 18.73 -13.13
N ILE A 236 1.96 18.15 -12.58
CA ILE A 236 0.59 18.34 -13.05
C ILE A 236 -0.01 19.62 -12.44
N GLY A 237 0.19 19.82 -11.13
CA GLY A 237 -0.37 20.93 -10.38
C GLY A 237 0.28 21.01 -9.00
N ASN A 238 -0.49 21.43 -8.00
CA ASN A 238 -0.04 21.51 -6.60
C ASN A 238 -0.90 20.65 -5.66
N SER A 239 -1.67 19.73 -6.22
CA SER A 239 -2.51 18.81 -5.45
C SER A 239 -1.83 17.47 -5.25
N LEU A 240 -2.15 16.78 -4.17
CA LEU A 240 -1.67 15.45 -3.90
C LEU A 240 -2.10 14.50 -5.02
N ILE A 241 -1.13 13.76 -5.58
CA ILE A 241 -1.36 12.69 -6.51
C ILE A 241 -1.39 11.37 -5.73
N ASN A 242 -2.46 10.61 -5.90
CA ASN A 242 -2.59 9.28 -5.34
C ASN A 242 -1.56 8.31 -5.93
N THR A 243 -1.52 7.08 -5.46
CA THR A 243 -0.72 6.03 -6.07
C THR A 243 -1.06 5.93 -7.55
N VAL A 244 -0.06 6.13 -8.39
CA VAL A 244 -0.22 6.06 -9.85
C VAL A 244 -0.34 4.62 -10.33
N VAL A 245 -1.00 4.41 -11.47
CA VAL A 245 -1.17 3.08 -12.07
C VAL A 245 -0.46 3.06 -13.43
N PRO A 246 0.77 2.52 -13.53
CA PRO A 246 1.43 2.38 -14.81
C PRO A 246 0.73 1.32 -15.66
N LEU A 247 0.44 1.66 -16.91
CA LEU A 247 -0.13 0.74 -17.89
C LEU A 247 0.96 0.00 -18.66
N ASN A 248 2.07 0.68 -18.91
CA ASN A 248 3.30 0.17 -19.54
C ASN A 248 4.46 1.11 -19.15
N LYS A 249 5.65 0.87 -19.69
CA LYS A 249 6.85 1.69 -19.41
C LYS A 249 6.79 3.15 -19.87
N LYS A 250 5.72 3.58 -20.57
CA LYS A 250 5.57 4.95 -21.08
C LYS A 250 4.25 5.61 -20.72
N GLU A 251 3.27 4.88 -20.19
CA GLU A 251 1.94 5.40 -19.92
C GLU A 251 1.55 5.14 -18.46
N VAL A 252 1.10 6.17 -17.78
CA VAL A 252 0.69 6.09 -16.38
C VAL A 252 -0.63 6.83 -16.17
N LEU A 253 -1.58 6.14 -15.54
CA LEU A 253 -2.81 6.74 -15.03
C LEU A 253 -2.55 7.39 -13.68
N PHE A 254 -3.17 8.54 -13.44
CA PHE A 254 -3.14 9.22 -12.16
C PHE A 254 -4.50 9.74 -11.74
N THR A 255 -4.66 9.94 -10.46
CA THR A 255 -5.76 10.70 -9.86
C THR A 255 -5.18 11.69 -8.85
N ALA A 256 -5.78 12.89 -8.77
CA ALA A 256 -5.39 13.91 -7.82
C ALA A 256 -6.52 14.26 -6.86
N THR A 257 -6.18 14.76 -5.68
CA THR A 257 -7.17 15.21 -4.70
C THR A 257 -7.97 16.46 -5.14
N SER A 258 -7.52 17.14 -6.19
CA SER A 258 -8.29 18.20 -6.90
C SER A 258 -9.46 17.64 -7.74
N GLY A 259 -9.60 16.31 -7.86
CA GLY A 259 -10.63 15.66 -8.66
C GLY A 259 -10.19 15.35 -10.11
N GLU A 260 -8.94 15.60 -10.46
CA GLU A 260 -8.41 15.29 -11.78
C GLU A 260 -8.13 13.78 -11.92
N VAL A 261 -8.47 13.25 -13.09
CA VAL A 261 -8.12 11.90 -13.55
C VAL A 261 -7.50 12.03 -14.93
N GLY A 262 -6.34 11.47 -15.14
CA GLY A 262 -5.64 11.63 -16.40
C GLY A 262 -4.69 10.49 -16.75
N LEU A 263 -4.32 10.43 -18.03
CA LEU A 263 -3.30 9.56 -18.59
C LEU A 263 -2.12 10.40 -19.06
N LEU A 264 -0.97 10.16 -18.49
CA LEU A 264 0.29 10.76 -18.95
C LEU A 264 1.03 9.79 -19.86
N LYS A 265 1.65 10.35 -20.91
CA LYS A 265 2.51 9.63 -21.84
C LYS A 265 3.91 10.24 -21.79
N MET A 266 4.91 9.45 -21.46
CA MET A 266 6.32 9.84 -21.59
C MET A 266 6.69 9.90 -23.06
N LYS A 267 7.30 10.99 -23.47
CA LYS A 267 7.79 11.21 -24.83
C LYS A 267 9.17 10.60 -25.01
#